data_78740b276475f5b7fa5f70e672631904
#
_entry.id   78740b276475f5b7fa5f70e672631904
#
_cell.length_a   1.000
_cell.length_b   1.000
_cell.length_c   1.000
_cell.angle_alpha   90.00
_cell.angle_beta   90.00
_cell.angle_gamma   90.00
#
_symmetry.space_group_name_H-M   'P 1'
#
loop_
_entity.id
_entity.type
_entity.pdbx_description
1 polymer ?
#
loop_
_entity_poly.entity_id
_entity_poly.type
_entity_poly.pdbx_seq_one_letter_code
_entity_poly.pdbx_strand_id
1 'polypeptide(L)'
;MKKKVALVTGGLSSEAQISYKSAKNVFNALDKNVYDVYMIDIHPTGWWYENLQGEEVAVDKADFSIVENGQKINFDVALMCIHGTPGEDGKMQGYFDLIGLPYTSCDTSTSALTFNKRFTVAVAGFGGVGVAKSLHLFIESPLTDAEILSNLSLPVFVKPNNGGSSLGISKVNNPEELAPALEKAFKEDTQVLVEEFISGREFTIGVFKSNGKTTVLPITEIITENEFFDFEAKYQGKSKEVTPAQITDNMKLELTAAATKAYAILNCRG
;
A
#
# COMPACT_ATOMS: atom_id res chain seq x y z
N MET A 1 -5.38 28.46 17.20
CA MET A 1 -5.87 28.23 15.81
C MET A 1 -5.89 26.73 15.57
N LYS A 2 -6.88 26.23 14.84
CA LYS A 2 -6.89 24.83 14.40
C LYS A 2 -5.76 24.58 13.41
N LYS A 3 -5.25 23.34 13.36
CA LYS A 3 -4.30 22.94 12.31
C LYS A 3 -5.02 22.70 11.01
N LYS A 4 -4.48 23.22 9.92
CA LYS A 4 -4.99 23.01 8.56
C LYS A 4 -4.39 21.74 7.98
N VAL A 5 -5.24 20.75 7.76
CA VAL A 5 -4.86 19.42 7.26
C VAL A 5 -5.29 19.29 5.82
N ALA A 6 -4.35 19.05 4.92
CA ALA A 6 -4.64 18.57 3.59
C ALA A 6 -4.86 17.06 3.63
N LEU A 7 -6.11 16.60 3.56
CA LEU A 7 -6.45 15.19 3.43
C LEU A 7 -6.34 14.80 1.96
N VAL A 8 -5.22 14.15 1.62
CA VAL A 8 -4.84 13.88 0.23
C VAL A 8 -5.43 12.55 -0.23
N THR A 9 -6.21 12.57 -1.29
CA THR A 9 -6.95 11.41 -1.84
C THR A 9 -6.83 11.34 -3.36
N GLY A 10 -7.59 10.45 -4.00
CA GLY A 10 -7.52 10.19 -5.44
C GLY A 10 -6.40 9.23 -5.80
N GLY A 11 -5.57 9.63 -6.72
CA GLY A 11 -4.45 8.84 -7.24
C GLY A 11 -4.53 8.58 -8.73
N LEU A 12 -3.46 7.98 -9.27
CA LEU A 12 -3.27 7.79 -10.71
C LEU A 12 -3.42 6.32 -11.15
N SER A 13 -3.90 5.46 -10.24
CA SER A 13 -4.11 4.03 -10.48
C SER A 13 -5.58 3.65 -10.36
N SER A 14 -5.89 2.42 -10.71
CA SER A 14 -7.22 1.81 -10.51
C SER A 14 -7.68 1.80 -9.05
N GLU A 15 -6.77 2.02 -8.09
CA GLU A 15 -7.06 2.08 -6.65
C GLU A 15 -7.65 3.42 -6.19
N ALA A 16 -7.75 4.44 -7.06
CA ALA A 16 -8.31 5.76 -6.71
C ALA A 16 -9.71 5.67 -6.05
N GLN A 17 -10.55 4.72 -6.47
CA GLN A 17 -11.86 4.50 -5.87
C GLN A 17 -11.78 4.05 -4.39
N ILE A 18 -10.73 3.33 -4.03
CA ILE A 18 -10.47 2.93 -2.64
C ILE A 18 -9.98 4.14 -1.85
N SER A 19 -9.11 4.97 -2.46
CA SER A 19 -8.63 6.22 -1.86
C SER A 19 -9.79 7.14 -1.45
N TYR A 20 -10.77 7.34 -2.33
CA TYR A 20 -11.94 8.18 -2.03
C TYR A 20 -12.77 7.64 -0.87
N LYS A 21 -12.99 6.32 -0.81
CA LYS A 21 -13.71 5.68 0.30
C LYS A 21 -12.96 5.84 1.62
N SER A 22 -11.64 5.61 1.62
CA SER A 22 -10.78 5.78 2.79
C SER A 22 -10.78 7.21 3.27
N ALA A 23 -10.58 8.19 2.38
CA ALA A 23 -10.57 9.60 2.71
C ALA A 23 -11.89 10.07 3.32
N LYS A 24 -13.04 9.60 2.80
CA LYS A 24 -14.35 9.92 3.38
C LYS A 24 -14.48 9.43 4.82
N ASN A 25 -14.02 8.22 5.11
CA ASN A 25 -14.05 7.67 6.47
C ASN A 25 -13.13 8.47 7.40
N VAL A 26 -11.91 8.76 6.96
CA VAL A 26 -10.94 9.55 7.73
C VAL A 26 -11.46 10.97 7.96
N PHE A 27 -12.01 11.62 6.94
CA PHE A 27 -12.61 12.95 7.04
C PHE A 27 -13.69 13.00 8.14
N ASN A 28 -14.55 11.98 8.19
CA ASN A 28 -15.64 11.91 9.19
C ASN A 28 -15.10 11.63 10.61
N ALA A 29 -13.98 10.93 10.74
CA ALA A 29 -13.38 10.56 12.02
C ALA A 29 -12.51 11.68 12.63
N LEU A 30 -12.03 12.63 11.82
CA LEU A 30 -11.19 13.72 12.30
C LEU A 30 -11.98 14.71 13.18
N ASP A 31 -11.41 15.08 14.33
CA ASP A 31 -12.01 16.05 15.25
C ASP A 31 -11.98 17.47 14.63
N LYS A 32 -13.14 17.95 14.23
CA LYS A 32 -13.34 19.27 13.63
C LYS A 32 -13.15 20.44 14.64
N ASN A 33 -13.04 20.16 15.93
CA ASN A 33 -12.69 21.18 16.91
C ASN A 33 -11.17 21.46 16.92
N VAL A 34 -10.37 20.49 16.49
CA VAL A 34 -8.89 20.55 16.47
C VAL A 34 -8.35 20.86 15.07
N TYR A 35 -9.01 20.36 14.02
CA TYR A 35 -8.52 20.42 12.65
C TYR A 35 -9.51 21.12 11.71
N ASP A 36 -8.95 21.97 10.83
CA ASP A 36 -9.61 22.41 9.61
C ASP A 36 -9.12 21.52 8.48
N VAL A 37 -10.00 20.69 7.92
CA VAL A 37 -9.64 19.61 6.99
C VAL A 37 -10.10 19.98 5.58
N TYR A 38 -9.15 19.95 4.65
CA TYR A 38 -9.33 20.21 3.23
C TYR A 38 -9.05 18.92 2.47
N MET A 39 -10.06 18.40 1.77
CA MET A 39 -9.88 17.16 0.97
C MET A 39 -9.29 17.53 -0.39
N ILE A 40 -8.06 17.11 -0.63
CA ILE A 40 -7.31 17.40 -1.86
C ILE A 40 -7.33 16.17 -2.74
N ASP A 41 -7.90 16.27 -3.92
CA ASP A 41 -7.96 15.22 -4.93
C ASP A 41 -6.75 15.32 -5.87
N ILE A 42 -5.95 14.27 -5.91
CA ILE A 42 -4.83 14.10 -6.85
C ILE A 42 -5.36 13.32 -8.05
N HIS A 43 -5.77 14.04 -9.08
CA HIS A 43 -6.37 13.48 -10.29
C HIS A 43 -5.41 13.60 -11.51
N PRO A 44 -5.51 12.75 -12.54
CA PRO A 44 -4.69 12.85 -13.76
C PRO A 44 -4.76 14.21 -14.46
N THR A 45 -5.91 14.89 -14.40
CA THR A 45 -6.11 16.21 -15.03
C THR A 45 -5.62 17.37 -14.19
N GLY A 46 -5.40 17.19 -12.89
CA GLY A 46 -5.00 18.28 -11.98
C GLY A 46 -5.16 17.89 -10.52
N TRP A 47 -4.79 18.81 -9.64
CA TRP A 47 -4.96 18.65 -8.19
C TRP A 47 -5.99 19.65 -7.72
N TRP A 48 -7.05 19.17 -7.03
CA TRP A 48 -8.25 19.94 -6.79
C TRP A 48 -8.70 19.86 -5.33
N TYR A 49 -9.27 20.96 -4.86
CA TYR A 49 -10.06 21.05 -3.65
C TYR A 49 -11.48 21.42 -4.03
N GLU A 50 -12.47 20.64 -3.62
CA GLU A 50 -13.87 21.00 -3.73
C GLU A 50 -14.28 21.81 -2.49
N ASN A 51 -14.69 23.05 -2.68
CA ASN A 51 -15.13 23.92 -1.60
C ASN A 51 -16.57 23.60 -1.16
N LEU A 52 -17.05 24.29 -0.12
CA LEU A 52 -18.40 24.09 0.42
C LEU A 52 -19.53 24.47 -0.57
N GLN A 53 -19.22 25.19 -1.61
CA GLN A 53 -20.13 25.58 -2.67
C GLN A 53 -20.15 24.55 -3.83
N GLY A 54 -19.30 23.54 -3.77
CA GLY A 54 -19.12 22.54 -4.82
C GLY A 54 -18.28 23.04 -6.00
N GLU A 55 -17.46 24.07 -5.79
CA GLU A 55 -16.55 24.60 -6.82
C GLU A 55 -15.17 23.97 -6.68
N GLU A 56 -14.58 23.60 -7.82
CA GLU A 56 -13.20 23.08 -7.87
C GLU A 56 -12.20 24.24 -7.79
N VAL A 57 -11.37 24.21 -6.77
CA VAL A 57 -10.26 25.13 -6.55
C VAL A 57 -8.95 24.42 -6.87
N ALA A 58 -8.16 24.98 -7.79
CA ALA A 58 -6.88 24.39 -8.15
C ALA A 58 -5.86 24.53 -7.02
N VAL A 59 -5.09 23.46 -6.78
CA VAL A 59 -3.94 23.47 -5.88
C VAL A 59 -2.74 24.04 -6.62
N ASP A 60 -2.07 25.02 -6.01
CA ASP A 60 -0.78 25.53 -6.49
C ASP A 60 0.31 24.47 -6.22
N LYS A 61 0.82 23.86 -7.30
CA LYS A 61 1.84 22.82 -7.21
C LYS A 61 3.22 23.33 -6.81
N ALA A 62 3.43 24.66 -6.75
CA ALA A 62 4.70 25.22 -6.30
C ALA A 62 4.89 25.08 -4.78
N ASP A 63 3.81 25.13 -4.01
CA ASP A 63 3.85 25.08 -2.54
C ASP A 63 2.68 24.32 -1.89
N PHE A 64 1.90 23.62 -2.68
CA PHE A 64 0.72 22.85 -2.24
C PHE A 64 -0.33 23.69 -1.52
N SER A 65 -0.51 24.94 -1.91
CA SER A 65 -1.53 25.83 -1.34
C SER A 65 -2.77 25.90 -2.23
N ILE A 66 -3.87 26.45 -1.67
CA ILE A 66 -5.07 26.82 -2.40
C ILE A 66 -5.38 28.31 -2.17
N VAL A 67 -6.18 28.89 -3.06
CA VAL A 67 -6.73 30.24 -2.85
C VAL A 67 -8.26 30.14 -2.75
N GLU A 68 -8.82 30.43 -1.60
CA GLU A 68 -10.26 30.41 -1.34
C GLU A 68 -10.69 31.81 -0.86
N ASN A 69 -11.74 32.35 -1.48
CA ASN A 69 -12.25 33.71 -1.18
C ASN A 69 -11.14 34.79 -1.22
N GLY A 70 -10.19 34.67 -2.16
CA GLY A 70 -9.06 35.61 -2.29
C GLY A 70 -7.97 35.47 -1.21
N GLN A 71 -8.09 34.50 -0.31
CA GLN A 71 -7.09 34.22 0.72
C GLN A 71 -6.30 32.97 0.40
N LYS A 72 -4.96 33.08 0.47
CA LYS A 72 -4.07 31.92 0.32
C LYS A 72 -4.12 31.07 1.59
N ILE A 73 -4.35 29.78 1.42
CA ILE A 73 -4.38 28.77 2.49
C ILE A 73 -3.19 27.85 2.29
N ASN A 74 -2.28 27.86 3.26
CA ASN A 74 -1.20 26.90 3.38
C ASN A 74 -1.60 25.84 4.41
N PHE A 75 -1.13 24.61 4.22
CA PHE A 75 -1.42 23.49 5.11
C PHE A 75 -0.28 23.28 6.12
N ASP A 76 -0.63 22.81 7.31
CA ASP A 76 0.34 22.47 8.36
C ASP A 76 0.86 21.03 8.19
N VAL A 77 0.06 20.16 7.55
CA VAL A 77 0.39 18.75 7.32
C VAL A 77 -0.48 18.16 6.21
N ALA A 78 0.11 17.26 5.42
CA ALA A 78 -0.61 16.39 4.49
C ALA A 78 -0.92 15.04 5.16
N LEU A 79 -2.20 14.68 5.22
CA LEU A 79 -2.68 13.37 5.68
C LEU A 79 -2.93 12.50 4.45
N MET A 80 -2.06 11.52 4.25
CA MET A 80 -2.07 10.66 3.05
C MET A 80 -3.14 9.60 3.13
N CYS A 81 -4.08 9.62 2.17
CA CYS A 81 -5.13 8.61 2.00
C CYS A 81 -5.17 8.06 0.56
N ILE A 82 -4.10 8.23 -0.20
CA ILE A 82 -3.98 7.65 -1.54
C ILE A 82 -3.54 6.20 -1.43
N HIS A 83 -4.28 5.29 -2.08
CA HIS A 83 -3.85 3.93 -2.37
C HIS A 83 -3.20 3.90 -3.75
N GLY A 84 -2.08 3.18 -3.87
CA GLY A 84 -1.30 3.11 -5.10
C GLY A 84 -0.50 4.40 -5.39
N THR A 85 -0.15 4.55 -6.67
CA THR A 85 0.60 5.73 -7.14
C THR A 85 -0.28 6.97 -7.20
N PRO A 86 0.21 8.15 -6.82
CA PRO A 86 1.56 8.52 -6.36
C PRO A 86 1.73 8.52 -4.84
N GLY A 87 0.77 7.94 -4.07
CA GLY A 87 0.72 8.04 -2.61
C GLY A 87 1.57 7.02 -1.87
N GLU A 88 1.77 5.82 -2.44
CA GLU A 88 2.49 4.72 -1.78
C GLU A 88 3.88 4.47 -2.39
N ASP A 89 4.19 5.02 -3.58
CA ASP A 89 5.42 4.78 -4.33
C ASP A 89 6.53 5.83 -4.11
N GLY A 90 6.37 6.70 -3.13
CA GLY A 90 7.36 7.71 -2.75
C GLY A 90 7.27 9.03 -3.51
N LYS A 91 6.46 9.14 -4.57
CA LYS A 91 6.40 10.34 -5.41
C LYS A 91 5.82 11.54 -4.68
N MET A 92 4.68 11.38 -4.00
CA MET A 92 4.09 12.47 -3.21
C MET A 92 4.96 12.81 -2.01
N GLN A 93 5.58 11.83 -1.37
CA GLN A 93 6.49 12.04 -0.26
C GLN A 93 7.69 12.89 -0.70
N GLY A 94 8.32 12.56 -1.85
CA GLY A 94 9.41 13.34 -2.41
C GLY A 94 9.02 14.77 -2.78
N TYR A 95 7.81 14.95 -3.30
CA TYR A 95 7.27 16.28 -3.56
C TYR A 95 7.09 17.07 -2.25
N PHE A 96 6.50 16.48 -1.22
CA PHE A 96 6.32 17.15 0.08
C PHE A 96 7.65 17.43 0.78
N ASP A 97 8.64 16.55 0.65
CA ASP A 97 10.00 16.79 1.15
C ASP A 97 10.62 18.04 0.50
N LEU A 98 10.45 18.20 -0.84
CA LEU A 98 10.99 19.34 -1.58
C LEU A 98 10.37 20.68 -1.17
N ILE A 99 9.09 20.73 -0.87
CA ILE A 99 8.39 21.95 -0.44
C ILE A 99 8.37 22.13 1.09
N GLY A 100 8.92 21.19 1.85
CA GLY A 100 8.96 21.24 3.31
C GLY A 100 7.61 21.08 4.00
N LEU A 101 6.63 20.44 3.35
CA LEU A 101 5.31 20.15 3.96
C LEU A 101 5.37 18.83 4.72
N PRO A 102 5.16 18.82 6.05
CA PRO A 102 5.06 17.57 6.81
C PRO A 102 3.91 16.68 6.31
N TYR A 103 4.11 15.37 6.33
CA TYR A 103 3.10 14.41 5.88
C TYR A 103 3.07 13.16 6.78
N THR A 104 1.94 12.45 6.74
CA THR A 104 1.82 11.11 7.31
C THR A 104 2.27 10.07 6.29
N SER A 105 2.79 8.98 6.69
CA SER A 105 3.35 7.83 5.98
C SER A 105 4.87 7.71 6.16
N CYS A 106 5.45 6.67 5.57
CA CYS A 106 6.90 6.52 5.48
C CYS A 106 7.51 7.61 4.58
N ASP A 107 8.82 7.80 4.67
CA ASP A 107 9.55 8.72 3.78
C ASP A 107 9.62 8.20 2.33
N THR A 108 10.11 9.05 1.43
CA THR A 108 10.23 8.76 0.00
C THR A 108 10.91 7.42 -0.28
N SER A 109 12.06 7.15 0.33
CA SER A 109 12.84 5.94 0.06
C SER A 109 12.17 4.68 0.59
N THR A 110 11.62 4.74 1.79
CA THR A 110 10.88 3.61 2.38
C THR A 110 9.61 3.32 1.59
N SER A 111 8.84 4.34 1.22
CA SER A 111 7.62 4.18 0.43
C SER A 111 7.92 3.55 -0.93
N ALA A 112 8.92 4.06 -1.67
CA ALA A 112 9.32 3.50 -2.95
C ALA A 112 9.82 2.05 -2.84
N LEU A 113 10.59 1.74 -1.79
CA LEU A 113 11.07 0.39 -1.53
C LEU A 113 9.92 -0.58 -1.24
N THR A 114 9.02 -0.21 -0.31
CA THR A 114 7.96 -1.11 0.17
C THR A 114 6.81 -1.27 -0.82
N PHE A 115 6.62 -0.34 -1.73
CA PHE A 115 5.66 -0.48 -2.83
C PHE A 115 6.13 -1.46 -3.90
N ASN A 116 7.44 -1.60 -4.08
CA ASN A 116 8.07 -2.51 -5.03
C ASN A 116 8.31 -3.88 -4.38
N LYS A 117 7.53 -4.91 -4.78
CA LYS A 117 7.58 -6.25 -4.16
C LYS A 117 8.96 -6.88 -4.22
N ARG A 118 9.66 -6.75 -5.34
CA ARG A 118 11.03 -7.27 -5.51
C ARG A 118 11.99 -6.65 -4.50
N PHE A 119 11.97 -5.33 -4.37
CA PHE A 119 12.85 -4.63 -3.44
C PHE A 119 12.50 -4.96 -1.99
N THR A 120 11.20 -5.02 -1.68
CA THR A 120 10.71 -5.42 -0.35
C THR A 120 11.21 -6.81 0.03
N VAL A 121 11.01 -7.81 -0.85
CA VAL A 121 11.44 -9.20 -0.63
C VAL A 121 12.97 -9.28 -0.49
N ALA A 122 13.72 -8.59 -1.36
CA ALA A 122 15.18 -8.60 -1.30
C ALA A 122 15.72 -8.01 0.01
N VAL A 123 15.22 -6.84 0.43
CA VAL A 123 15.66 -6.17 1.67
C VAL A 123 15.19 -6.94 2.91
N ALA A 124 13.96 -7.42 2.94
CA ALA A 124 13.45 -8.25 4.04
C ALA A 124 14.24 -9.54 4.19
N GLY A 125 14.51 -10.23 3.09
CA GLY A 125 15.32 -11.46 3.07
C GLY A 125 16.77 -11.21 3.51
N PHE A 126 17.42 -10.16 3.02
CA PHE A 126 18.75 -9.74 3.47
C PHE A 126 18.79 -9.45 4.97
N GLY A 127 17.73 -8.84 5.50
CA GLY A 127 17.55 -8.59 6.92
C GLY A 127 17.18 -9.84 7.73
N GLY A 128 17.04 -11.03 7.10
CA GLY A 128 16.74 -12.31 7.75
C GLY A 128 15.26 -12.44 8.17
N VAL A 129 14.35 -11.78 7.46
CA VAL A 129 12.91 -12.10 7.47
C VAL A 129 12.69 -13.24 6.48
N GLY A 130 11.92 -14.28 6.87
CA GLY A 130 11.56 -15.36 5.94
C GLY A 130 10.71 -14.81 4.79
N VAL A 131 11.12 -15.11 3.56
CA VAL A 131 10.43 -14.73 2.33
C VAL A 131 10.28 -15.93 1.42
N ALA A 132 9.26 -15.94 0.57
CA ALA A 132 9.09 -16.96 -0.45
C ALA A 132 10.24 -16.90 -1.47
N LYS A 133 10.64 -18.06 -1.99
CA LYS A 133 11.52 -18.12 -3.16
C LYS A 133 10.78 -17.50 -4.34
N SER A 134 11.45 -16.62 -5.06
CA SER A 134 10.80 -15.86 -6.13
C SER A 134 11.72 -15.63 -7.34
N LEU A 135 11.10 -15.41 -8.49
CA LEU A 135 11.72 -14.95 -9.72
C LEU A 135 11.14 -13.59 -10.07
N HIS A 136 12.01 -12.72 -10.56
CA HIS A 136 11.62 -11.40 -11.04
C HIS A 136 11.77 -11.34 -12.56
N LEU A 137 10.68 -10.96 -13.23
CA LEU A 137 10.58 -10.92 -14.69
C LEU A 137 10.35 -9.49 -15.18
N PHE A 138 10.90 -9.19 -16.35
CA PHE A 138 10.68 -7.95 -17.08
C PHE A 138 9.94 -8.24 -18.38
N ILE A 139 9.08 -7.34 -18.81
CA ILE A 139 8.33 -7.50 -20.05
C ILE A 139 9.24 -7.57 -21.29
N GLU A 140 10.39 -6.87 -21.26
CA GLU A 140 11.36 -6.86 -22.36
C GLU A 140 12.22 -8.14 -22.46
N SER A 141 12.32 -8.89 -21.35
CA SER A 141 13.08 -10.13 -21.29
C SER A 141 12.43 -11.14 -20.36
N PRO A 142 11.25 -11.66 -20.74
CA PRO A 142 10.55 -12.63 -19.93
C PRO A 142 11.29 -13.97 -19.96
N LEU A 143 11.28 -14.68 -18.81
CA LEU A 143 11.68 -16.08 -18.78
C LEU A 143 10.60 -16.92 -19.46
N THR A 144 11.02 -18.02 -20.06
CA THR A 144 10.07 -19.03 -20.58
C THR A 144 9.39 -19.77 -19.43
N ASP A 145 8.22 -20.34 -19.68
CA ASP A 145 7.50 -21.16 -18.70
C ASP A 145 8.37 -22.29 -18.16
N ALA A 146 9.16 -22.93 -19.04
CA ALA A 146 10.08 -23.99 -18.67
C ALA A 146 11.18 -23.51 -17.70
N GLU A 147 11.73 -22.32 -17.91
CA GLU A 147 12.73 -21.73 -17.01
C GLU A 147 12.11 -21.38 -15.66
N ILE A 148 10.89 -20.83 -15.63
CA ILE A 148 10.18 -20.53 -14.38
C ILE A 148 9.94 -21.81 -13.60
N LEU A 149 9.36 -22.84 -14.23
CA LEU A 149 9.02 -24.12 -13.60
C LEU A 149 10.24 -24.98 -13.23
N SER A 150 11.41 -24.73 -13.85
CA SER A 150 12.66 -25.35 -13.41
C SER A 150 13.21 -24.76 -12.11
N ASN A 151 12.81 -23.52 -11.78
CA ASN A 151 13.29 -22.82 -10.60
C ASN A 151 12.29 -22.79 -9.46
N LEU A 152 10.98 -22.83 -9.73
CA LEU A 152 9.92 -22.75 -8.74
C LEU A 152 8.99 -23.97 -8.84
N SER A 153 8.54 -24.45 -7.68
CA SER A 153 7.57 -25.54 -7.59
C SER A 153 6.15 -25.01 -7.53
N LEU A 154 5.23 -25.61 -8.29
CA LEU A 154 3.81 -25.28 -8.18
C LEU A 154 3.22 -25.75 -6.83
N PRO A 155 2.23 -25.05 -6.30
CA PRO A 155 1.63 -23.81 -6.82
C PRO A 155 2.54 -22.59 -6.68
N VAL A 156 2.37 -21.61 -7.59
CA VAL A 156 3.05 -20.31 -7.49
C VAL A 156 2.03 -19.16 -7.54
N PHE A 157 2.43 -18.00 -7.01
CA PHE A 157 1.73 -16.75 -7.26
C PHE A 157 2.44 -15.95 -8.33
N VAL A 158 1.68 -15.42 -9.28
CA VAL A 158 2.12 -14.45 -10.29
C VAL A 158 1.52 -13.10 -9.92
N LYS A 159 2.37 -12.08 -9.73
CA LYS A 159 1.98 -10.77 -9.19
C LYS A 159 2.61 -9.63 -9.98
N PRO A 160 1.90 -8.54 -10.30
CA PRO A 160 2.54 -7.29 -10.69
C PRO A 160 3.54 -6.86 -9.61
N ASN A 161 4.71 -6.35 -10.01
CA ASN A 161 5.75 -5.99 -9.04
C ASN A 161 5.35 -4.77 -8.19
N ASN A 162 4.70 -3.78 -8.79
CA ASN A 162 4.11 -2.63 -8.10
C ASN A 162 2.59 -2.76 -8.03
N GLY A 163 1.95 -1.95 -7.19
CA GLY A 163 0.51 -1.97 -7.00
C GLY A 163 0.06 -2.84 -5.83
N GLY A 164 -1.21 -2.68 -5.48
CA GLY A 164 -1.84 -3.27 -4.31
C GLY A 164 -3.17 -3.94 -4.61
N SER A 165 -4.02 -4.04 -3.58
CA SER A 165 -5.41 -4.52 -3.66
C SER A 165 -5.59 -5.88 -4.36
N SER A 166 -4.54 -6.67 -4.50
CA SER A 166 -4.51 -7.95 -5.22
C SER A 166 -4.92 -7.88 -6.70
N LEU A 167 -4.84 -6.70 -7.31
CA LEU A 167 -5.08 -6.52 -8.74
C LEU A 167 -3.97 -7.20 -9.56
N GLY A 168 -4.37 -7.88 -10.63
CA GLY A 168 -3.44 -8.61 -11.51
C GLY A 168 -2.81 -9.88 -10.92
N ILE A 169 -3.10 -10.23 -9.66
CA ILE A 169 -2.58 -11.44 -9.01
C ILE A 169 -3.31 -12.68 -9.50
N SER A 170 -2.55 -13.77 -9.65
CA SER A 170 -3.09 -15.11 -9.93
C SER A 170 -2.32 -16.16 -9.14
N LYS A 171 -3.03 -17.16 -8.62
CA LYS A 171 -2.46 -18.42 -8.14
C LYS A 171 -2.45 -19.39 -9.31
N VAL A 172 -1.33 -20.01 -9.56
CA VAL A 172 -1.10 -20.97 -10.64
C VAL A 172 -0.86 -22.34 -10.03
N ASN A 173 -1.78 -23.26 -10.26
CA ASN A 173 -1.71 -24.62 -9.73
C ASN A 173 -1.17 -25.60 -10.78
N ASN A 174 -1.35 -25.31 -12.07
CA ASN A 174 -0.95 -26.17 -13.19
C ASN A 174 -0.11 -25.36 -14.22
N PRO A 175 0.83 -25.99 -14.94
CA PRO A 175 1.71 -25.30 -15.90
C PRO A 175 0.96 -24.46 -16.94
N GLU A 176 -0.18 -24.94 -17.45
CA GLU A 176 -0.98 -24.30 -18.49
C GLU A 176 -1.65 -22.99 -18.03
N GLU A 177 -1.72 -22.73 -16.73
CA GLU A 177 -2.25 -21.50 -16.15
C GLU A 177 -1.19 -20.38 -16.13
N LEU A 178 0.10 -20.70 -16.31
CA LEU A 178 1.20 -19.76 -16.10
C LEU A 178 1.20 -18.63 -17.14
N ALA A 179 1.11 -18.95 -18.42
CA ALA A 179 1.11 -17.94 -19.47
C ALA A 179 -0.07 -16.94 -19.36
N PRO A 180 -1.34 -17.38 -19.15
CA PRO A 180 -2.44 -16.44 -18.88
C PRO A 180 -2.24 -15.57 -17.62
N ALA A 181 -1.64 -16.14 -16.57
CA ALA A 181 -1.36 -15.41 -15.34
C ALA A 181 -0.30 -14.32 -15.56
N LEU A 182 0.75 -14.63 -16.30
CA LEU A 182 1.80 -13.66 -16.68
C LEU A 182 1.21 -12.53 -17.54
N GLU A 183 0.41 -12.88 -18.57
CA GLU A 183 -0.27 -11.88 -19.40
C GLU A 183 -1.14 -10.93 -18.57
N LYS A 184 -1.90 -11.48 -17.62
CA LYS A 184 -2.73 -10.68 -16.72
C LYS A 184 -1.90 -9.75 -15.86
N ALA A 185 -0.79 -10.22 -15.28
CA ALA A 185 0.07 -9.41 -14.42
C ALA A 185 0.83 -8.34 -15.21
N PHE A 186 1.30 -8.63 -16.43
CA PHE A 186 1.97 -7.68 -17.30
C PHE A 186 1.04 -6.58 -17.86
N LYS A 187 -0.29 -6.73 -17.79
CA LYS A 187 -1.23 -5.63 -18.08
C LYS A 187 -1.21 -4.54 -17.01
N GLU A 188 -0.85 -4.90 -15.77
CA GLU A 188 -0.81 -3.97 -14.64
C GLU A 188 0.58 -3.34 -14.45
N ASP A 189 1.67 -4.07 -14.78
CA ASP A 189 3.05 -3.59 -14.58
C ASP A 189 3.98 -4.20 -15.62
N THR A 190 5.03 -3.48 -15.99
CA THR A 190 6.12 -3.99 -16.84
C THR A 190 7.04 -4.98 -16.15
N GLN A 191 6.88 -5.16 -14.86
CA GLN A 191 7.63 -6.09 -14.01
C GLN A 191 6.68 -7.01 -13.26
N VAL A 192 7.04 -8.30 -13.19
CA VAL A 192 6.24 -9.32 -12.52
C VAL A 192 7.11 -10.11 -11.55
N LEU A 193 6.58 -10.40 -10.38
CA LEU A 193 7.14 -11.32 -9.41
C LEU A 193 6.38 -12.65 -9.48
N VAL A 194 7.10 -13.75 -9.70
CA VAL A 194 6.58 -15.11 -9.54
C VAL A 194 7.18 -15.70 -8.29
N GLU A 195 6.35 -16.16 -7.35
CA GLU A 195 6.82 -16.67 -6.06
C GLU A 195 6.13 -17.97 -5.66
N GLU A 196 6.83 -18.83 -4.94
CA GLU A 196 6.28 -20.07 -4.40
C GLU A 196 5.13 -19.80 -3.42
N PHE A 197 4.10 -20.63 -3.50
CA PHE A 197 3.02 -20.61 -2.52
C PHE A 197 3.51 -21.17 -1.18
N ILE A 198 3.34 -20.41 -0.12
CA ILE A 198 3.59 -20.84 1.24
C ILE A 198 2.27 -21.24 1.89
N SER A 199 2.11 -22.52 2.18
CA SER A 199 0.91 -23.05 2.87
C SER A 199 0.95 -22.69 4.35
N GLY A 200 -0.18 -22.26 4.90
CA GLY A 200 -0.30 -21.96 6.33
C GLY A 200 -1.47 -21.03 6.64
N ARG A 201 -1.51 -20.57 7.88
CA ARG A 201 -2.46 -19.55 8.33
C ARG A 201 -1.94 -18.18 7.94
N GLU A 202 -2.84 -17.30 7.52
CA GLU A 202 -2.52 -15.93 7.10
C GLU A 202 -2.85 -14.92 8.22
N PHE A 203 -1.90 -14.04 8.51
CA PHE A 203 -2.04 -13.01 9.53
C PHE A 203 -1.67 -11.63 8.99
N THR A 204 -2.41 -10.62 9.43
CA THR A 204 -2.02 -9.22 9.24
C THR A 204 -1.74 -8.58 10.59
N ILE A 205 -0.71 -7.76 10.64
CA ILE A 205 -0.21 -7.17 11.89
C ILE A 205 0.13 -5.70 11.65
N GLY A 206 -0.61 -4.82 12.30
CA GLY A 206 -0.29 -3.40 12.31
C GLY A 206 0.90 -3.10 13.23
N VAL A 207 1.83 -2.30 12.74
CA VAL A 207 2.97 -1.81 13.54
C VAL A 207 3.11 -0.31 13.31
N PHE A 208 3.32 0.43 14.37
CA PHE A 208 3.60 1.87 14.26
C PHE A 208 4.67 2.29 15.27
N LYS A 209 5.33 3.42 14.99
CA LYS A 209 6.33 4.01 15.87
C LYS A 209 5.92 5.42 16.26
N SER A 210 5.83 5.68 17.56
CA SER A 210 5.53 7.00 18.13
C SER A 210 6.48 7.29 19.27
N ASN A 211 7.01 8.50 19.33
CA ASN A 211 7.94 8.94 20.39
C ASN A 211 9.10 7.96 20.62
N GLY A 212 9.66 7.40 19.54
CA GLY A 212 10.77 6.44 19.60
C GLY A 212 10.38 5.01 19.99
N LYS A 213 9.13 4.76 20.38
CA LYS A 213 8.61 3.44 20.77
C LYS A 213 7.86 2.77 19.62
N THR A 214 8.28 1.58 19.26
CA THR A 214 7.54 0.71 18.33
C THR A 214 6.43 -0.02 19.08
N THR A 215 5.23 0.02 18.54
CA THR A 215 4.04 -0.67 19.07
C THR A 215 3.48 -1.62 18.02
N VAL A 216 3.31 -2.87 18.39
CA VAL A 216 2.64 -3.89 17.58
C VAL A 216 1.20 -3.98 18.02
N LEU A 217 0.29 -3.84 17.08
CA LEU A 217 -1.16 -3.94 17.32
C LEU A 217 -1.60 -5.41 17.49
N PRO A 218 -2.83 -5.66 17.96
CA PRO A 218 -3.37 -7.00 18.00
C PRO A 218 -3.28 -7.70 16.64
N ILE A 219 -2.84 -8.95 16.64
CA ILE A 219 -2.70 -9.77 15.43
C ILE A 219 -4.09 -10.13 14.93
N THR A 220 -4.32 -9.97 13.63
CA THR A 220 -5.56 -10.37 12.97
C THR A 220 -5.30 -11.59 12.09
N GLU A 221 -6.09 -12.63 12.24
CA GLU A 221 -6.08 -13.77 11.32
C GLU A 221 -7.03 -13.52 10.16
N ILE A 222 -6.56 -13.77 8.96
CA ILE A 222 -7.35 -13.72 7.73
C ILE A 222 -7.78 -15.13 7.37
N ILE A 223 -9.09 -15.38 7.38
CA ILE A 223 -9.70 -16.65 7.00
C ILE A 223 -10.53 -16.36 5.76
N THR A 224 -10.09 -16.85 4.60
CA THR A 224 -10.81 -16.69 3.34
C THR A 224 -11.40 -18.01 2.88
N GLU A 225 -12.58 -17.94 2.22
CA GLU A 225 -13.19 -19.07 1.51
C GLU A 225 -12.63 -19.20 0.09
N ASN A 226 -11.96 -18.14 -0.41
CA ASN A 226 -11.29 -18.14 -1.70
C ASN A 226 -9.94 -18.85 -1.60
N GLU A 227 -9.33 -19.21 -2.72
CA GLU A 227 -7.99 -19.83 -2.76
C GLU A 227 -6.88 -18.98 -2.14
N PHE A 228 -7.10 -17.66 -2.06
CA PHE A 228 -6.22 -16.68 -1.42
C PHE A 228 -6.99 -15.39 -1.09
N PHE A 229 -6.35 -14.47 -0.37
CA PHE A 229 -6.94 -13.18 0.01
C PHE A 229 -6.90 -12.20 -1.19
N ASP A 230 -7.78 -12.45 -2.16
CA ASP A 230 -7.94 -11.69 -3.39
C ASP A 230 -8.73 -10.37 -3.19
N PHE A 231 -8.98 -9.65 -4.28
CA PHE A 231 -9.75 -8.41 -4.27
C PHE A 231 -11.17 -8.58 -3.73
N GLU A 232 -11.85 -9.67 -4.10
CA GLU A 232 -13.21 -9.96 -3.62
C GLU A 232 -13.22 -10.27 -2.12
N ALA A 233 -12.25 -11.05 -1.64
CA ALA A 233 -12.09 -11.33 -0.23
C ALA A 233 -11.82 -10.05 0.58
N LYS A 234 -11.01 -9.12 0.04
CA LYS A 234 -10.68 -7.85 0.71
C LYS A 234 -11.84 -6.86 0.80
N TYR A 235 -12.65 -6.75 -0.25
CA TYR A 235 -13.60 -5.64 -0.40
C TYR A 235 -15.06 -6.05 -0.54
N GLN A 236 -15.37 -7.34 -0.71
CA GLN A 236 -16.72 -7.85 -0.95
C GLN A 236 -17.20 -8.82 0.13
N GLY A 237 -16.50 -8.89 1.28
CA GLY A 237 -16.93 -9.65 2.46
C GLY A 237 -16.78 -11.17 2.32
N LYS A 238 -15.89 -11.67 1.44
CA LYS A 238 -15.58 -13.10 1.28
C LYS A 238 -14.44 -13.57 2.19
N SER A 239 -14.08 -12.79 3.19
CA SER A 239 -13.13 -13.15 4.23
C SER A 239 -13.70 -12.89 5.62
N LYS A 240 -13.23 -13.65 6.59
CA LYS A 240 -13.47 -13.42 8.00
C LYS A 240 -12.14 -12.96 8.63
N GLU A 241 -12.18 -11.78 9.23
CA GLU A 241 -11.06 -11.21 9.96
C GLU A 241 -11.29 -11.40 11.46
N VAL A 242 -10.39 -12.11 12.13
CA VAL A 242 -10.50 -12.42 13.56
C VAL A 242 -9.42 -11.67 14.34
N THR A 243 -9.84 -10.64 15.09
CA THR A 243 -8.95 -9.81 15.93
C THR A 243 -9.44 -9.81 17.38
N PRO A 244 -8.62 -10.18 18.36
CA PRO A 244 -7.30 -10.80 18.22
C PRO A 244 -7.39 -12.23 17.67
N ALA A 245 -6.37 -12.64 16.92
CA ALA A 245 -6.26 -14.00 16.40
C ALA A 245 -6.21 -15.05 17.52
N GLN A 246 -6.85 -16.19 17.31
CA GLN A 246 -6.79 -17.31 18.26
C GLN A 246 -5.55 -18.15 17.98
N ILE A 247 -4.47 -17.84 18.68
CA ILE A 247 -3.13 -18.41 18.52
C ILE A 247 -2.50 -18.70 19.87
N THR A 248 -1.50 -19.57 19.91
CA THR A 248 -0.72 -19.85 21.13
C THR A 248 0.19 -18.67 21.48
N ASP A 249 0.59 -18.57 22.75
CA ASP A 249 1.51 -17.51 23.20
C ASP A 249 2.85 -17.56 22.43
N ASN A 250 3.34 -18.75 22.13
CA ASN A 250 4.58 -18.93 21.35
C ASN A 250 4.43 -18.34 19.94
N MET A 251 3.35 -18.68 19.22
CA MET A 251 3.08 -18.15 17.90
C MET A 251 2.89 -16.61 17.94
N LYS A 252 2.24 -16.09 18.98
CA LYS A 252 2.12 -14.65 19.18
C LYS A 252 3.48 -13.96 19.32
N LEU A 253 4.39 -14.55 20.09
CA LEU A 253 5.76 -14.03 20.24
C LEU A 253 6.52 -14.05 18.91
N GLU A 254 6.46 -15.16 18.16
CA GLU A 254 7.13 -15.30 16.88
C GLU A 254 6.61 -14.29 15.84
N LEU A 255 5.30 -14.16 15.70
CA LEU A 255 4.66 -13.20 14.78
C LEU A 255 4.97 -11.74 15.16
N THR A 256 4.92 -11.42 16.46
CA THR A 256 5.28 -10.08 16.95
C THR A 256 6.75 -9.75 16.67
N ALA A 257 7.65 -10.70 16.89
CA ALA A 257 9.08 -10.54 16.60
C ALA A 257 9.33 -10.35 15.10
N ALA A 258 8.69 -11.15 14.24
CA ALA A 258 8.80 -11.06 12.79
C ALA A 258 8.29 -9.70 12.27
N ALA A 259 7.12 -9.24 12.73
CA ALA A 259 6.55 -7.95 12.36
C ALA A 259 7.43 -6.78 12.80
N THR A 260 7.93 -6.81 14.04
CA THR A 260 8.85 -5.78 14.56
C THR A 260 10.15 -5.73 13.76
N LYS A 261 10.69 -6.91 13.43
CA LYS A 261 11.91 -7.05 12.62
C LYS A 261 11.71 -6.50 11.22
N ALA A 262 10.63 -6.88 10.54
CA ALA A 262 10.29 -6.38 9.20
C ALA A 262 10.13 -4.85 9.20
N TYR A 263 9.37 -4.31 10.16
CA TYR A 263 9.18 -2.88 10.32
C TYR A 263 10.50 -2.10 10.48
N ALA A 264 11.42 -2.64 11.28
CA ALA A 264 12.73 -2.02 11.53
C ALA A 264 13.65 -2.10 10.31
N ILE A 265 13.74 -3.27 9.66
CA ILE A 265 14.62 -3.50 8.50
C ILE A 265 14.19 -2.66 7.30
N LEU A 266 12.89 -2.54 7.07
CA LEU A 266 12.33 -1.73 6.00
C LEU A 266 12.32 -0.23 6.34
N ASN A 267 12.79 0.17 7.53
CA ASN A 267 12.81 1.55 8.02
C ASN A 267 11.43 2.21 8.02
N CYS A 268 10.38 1.44 8.32
CA CYS A 268 9.01 1.95 8.34
C CYS A 268 8.81 3.01 9.44
N ARG A 269 7.87 3.94 9.18
CA ARG A 269 7.50 5.06 10.06
C ARG A 269 5.99 5.22 10.06
N GLY A 270 5.46 5.84 11.14
CA GLY A 270 4.03 6.09 11.32
C GLY A 270 3.36 5.08 12.18
#